data_e9998c58a4954ec8d0b5eb43b4dfff96
#
_entry.id   e9998c58a4954ec8d0b5eb43b4dfff96
#
_cell.length_a   1.000
_cell.length_b   1.000
_cell.length_c   1.000
_cell.angle_alpha   90.00
_cell.angle_beta   90.00
_cell.angle_gamma   90.00
#
_symmetry.space_group_name_H-M   'P 1'
#
loop_
_entity.id
_entity.type
_entity.pdbx_description
1 polymer ?
#
loop_
_entity_poly.entity_id
_entity_poly.type
_entity_poly.pdbx_seq_one_letter_code
_entity_poly.pdbx_strand_id
1 'polypeptide(L)' 'MEIDFDALRDYLIDYFGTASSYNPVALIELTEVETASPKKLVEIAIRNNVDLDDFINTISR' A
#
# COMPACT_ATOMS: atom_id res chain seq x y z
N MET A 1 -15.48 -3.61 -10.56
CA MET A 1 -14.30 -2.82 -10.26
C MET A 1 -13.75 -3.24 -8.91
N GLU A 2 -12.55 -3.70 -8.88
CA GLU A 2 -11.92 -4.20 -7.66
C GLU A 2 -10.52 -3.65 -7.53
N ILE A 3 -10.10 -3.47 -6.30
CA ILE A 3 -8.73 -3.08 -6.03
C ILE A 3 -7.88 -4.34 -5.92
N ASP A 4 -6.74 -4.33 -6.61
CA ASP A 4 -5.77 -5.42 -6.50
C ASP A 4 -4.99 -5.23 -5.21
N PHE A 5 -5.46 -5.84 -4.14
CA PHE A 5 -4.86 -5.64 -2.82
C PHE A 5 -3.47 -6.22 -2.72
N ASP A 6 -3.18 -7.28 -3.48
CA ASP A 6 -1.84 -7.85 -3.46
C ASP A 6 -0.84 -6.87 -4.07
N ALA A 7 -1.20 -6.25 -5.19
CA ALA A 7 -0.34 -5.26 -5.82
C ALA A 7 -0.20 -4.03 -4.94
N LEU A 8 -1.29 -3.60 -4.30
CA LEU A 8 -1.23 -2.45 -3.40
C LEU A 8 -0.31 -2.73 -2.22
N ARG A 9 -0.43 -3.92 -1.63
CA ARG A 9 0.43 -4.29 -0.51
C ARG A 9 1.90 -4.30 -0.93
N ASP A 10 2.19 -4.89 -2.09
CA ASP A 10 3.57 -4.94 -2.58
C ASP A 10 4.12 -3.53 -2.83
N TYR A 11 3.29 -2.67 -3.39
CA TYR A 11 3.70 -1.29 -3.63
C TYR A 11 4.05 -0.59 -2.32
N LEU A 12 3.18 -0.74 -1.31
CA LEU A 12 3.40 -0.08 -0.04
C LEU A 12 4.61 -0.66 0.70
N ILE A 13 4.81 -1.96 0.60
CA ILE A 13 5.99 -2.58 1.21
C ILE A 13 7.25 -2.00 0.60
N ASP A 14 7.29 -1.88 -0.72
CA ASP A 14 8.45 -1.33 -1.40
C ASP A 14 8.64 0.15 -1.04
N TYR A 15 7.54 0.89 -1.00
CA TYR A 15 7.58 2.32 -0.68
C TYR A 15 8.13 2.55 0.72
N PHE A 16 7.59 1.87 1.72
CA PHE A 16 8.05 2.05 3.09
C PHE A 16 9.39 1.40 3.34
N GLY A 17 9.69 0.31 2.64
CA GLY A 17 10.99 -0.33 2.74
C GLY A 17 12.11 0.61 2.30
N THR A 18 11.88 1.33 1.20
CA THR A 18 12.84 2.31 0.73
C THR A 18 12.95 3.48 1.70
N ALA A 19 11.80 3.98 2.16
CA ALA A 19 11.78 5.13 3.06
C ALA A 19 12.41 4.81 4.41
N SER A 20 12.34 3.56 4.86
CA SER A 20 12.87 3.19 6.18
C SER A 20 14.39 3.31 6.25
N SER A 21 15.06 3.40 5.12
CA SER A 21 16.51 3.56 5.12
C SER A 21 16.93 4.93 5.65
N TYR A 22 16.02 5.91 5.65
CA TYR A 22 16.33 7.24 6.19
C TYR A 22 15.24 7.77 7.13
N ASN A 23 14.17 7.02 7.35
CA ASN A 23 13.08 7.45 8.21
C ASN A 23 12.59 6.28 9.06
N PRO A 24 12.96 6.23 10.35
CA PRO A 24 12.57 5.09 11.19
C PRO A 24 11.07 4.89 11.32
N VAL A 25 10.28 5.96 11.19
CA VAL A 25 8.83 5.83 11.27
C VAL A 25 8.30 4.96 10.13
N ALA A 26 8.97 5.01 8.98
CA ALA A 26 8.55 4.20 7.84
C ALA A 26 8.65 2.70 8.14
N LEU A 27 9.56 2.30 9.01
CA LEU A 27 9.69 0.90 9.39
C LEU A 27 8.45 0.43 10.14
N ILE A 28 7.88 1.29 10.98
CA ILE A 28 6.66 0.98 11.70
C ILE A 28 5.51 0.80 10.71
N GLU A 29 5.40 1.71 9.74
CA GLU A 29 4.38 1.62 8.71
C GLU A 29 4.53 0.34 7.90
N LEU A 30 5.77 -0.01 7.57
CA LEU A 30 6.04 -1.23 6.82
C LEU A 30 5.49 -2.46 7.55
N THR A 31 5.71 -2.52 8.85
CA THR A 31 5.20 -3.62 9.66
C THR A 31 3.68 -3.68 9.60
N GLU A 32 3.04 -2.51 9.67
CA GLU A 32 1.58 -2.45 9.58
C GLU A 32 1.08 -2.97 8.24
N VAL A 33 1.76 -2.59 7.15
CA VAL A 33 1.35 -2.99 5.82
C VAL A 33 1.43 -4.51 5.66
N GLU A 34 2.47 -5.12 6.23
CA GLU A 34 2.67 -6.55 6.08
C GLU A 34 1.52 -7.37 6.66
N THR A 35 0.86 -6.84 7.69
CA THR A 35 -0.21 -7.55 8.37
C THR A 35 -1.57 -6.89 8.19
N ALA A 36 -1.66 -5.85 7.38
CA ALA A 36 -2.89 -5.07 7.26
C ALA A 36 -3.96 -5.84 6.50
N SER A 37 -5.20 -5.68 6.94
CA SER A 37 -6.35 -6.16 6.18
C SER A 37 -6.52 -5.31 4.93
N PRO A 38 -7.31 -5.78 3.94
CA PRO A 38 -7.54 -4.97 2.74
C PRO A 38 -8.06 -3.57 3.05
N LYS A 39 -8.98 -3.46 4.02
CA LYS A 39 -9.51 -2.16 4.40
C LYS A 39 -8.41 -1.26 4.96
N LYS A 40 -7.52 -1.83 5.76
CA LYS A 40 -6.43 -1.07 6.35
C LYS A 40 -5.43 -0.63 5.29
N LEU A 41 -5.20 -1.46 4.28
CA LEU A 41 -4.33 -1.09 3.18
C LEU A 41 -4.84 0.15 2.46
N VAL A 42 -6.16 0.22 2.25
CA VAL A 42 -6.76 1.38 1.61
C VAL A 42 -6.55 2.63 2.46
N GLU A 43 -6.74 2.50 3.77
CA GLU A 43 -6.53 3.62 4.67
C GLU A 43 -5.10 4.13 4.64
N ILE A 44 -4.15 3.20 4.65
CA ILE A 44 -2.73 3.56 4.60
C ILE A 44 -2.41 4.26 3.28
N ALA A 45 -2.95 3.74 2.18
CA ALA A 45 -2.71 4.33 0.88
C ALA A 45 -3.24 5.75 0.80
N ILE A 46 -4.46 5.97 1.29
CA ILE A 46 -5.05 7.31 1.27
C ILE A 46 -4.23 8.27 2.13
N ARG A 47 -3.80 7.80 3.30
CA ARG A 47 -3.03 8.62 4.22
C ARG A 47 -1.71 9.08 3.60
N ASN A 48 -1.17 8.27 2.69
CA ASN A 48 0.11 8.56 2.04
C ASN A 48 -0.04 9.08 0.62
N ASN A 49 -1.24 9.48 0.24
CA ASN A 49 -1.52 10.06 -1.08
C ASN A 49 -1.21 9.12 -2.23
N VAL A 50 -1.38 7.83 -2.00
CA VAL A 50 -1.23 6.84 -3.06
C VAL A 50 -2.50 6.82 -3.89
N ASP A 51 -2.36 6.83 -5.19
CA ASP A 51 -3.50 6.84 -6.10
C ASP A 51 -4.03 5.42 -6.25
N LEU A 52 -5.20 5.17 -5.66
CA LEU A 52 -5.80 3.84 -5.71
C LEU A 52 -6.22 3.44 -7.11
N ASP A 53 -6.41 4.40 -8.00
CA ASP A 53 -6.77 4.07 -9.37
C ASP A 53 -5.70 3.22 -10.05
N ASP A 54 -4.44 3.35 -9.63
CA ASP A 54 -3.36 2.56 -10.20
C ASP A 54 -3.49 1.08 -9.85
N PHE A 55 -4.34 0.76 -8.89
CA PHE A 55 -4.49 -0.61 -8.39
C PHE A 55 -5.86 -1.18 -8.66
N ILE A 56 -6.68 -0.48 -9.43
CA ILE A 56 -7.99 -1.01 -9.79
C ILE A 56 -7.82 -2.07 -10.87
N ASN A 57 -8.33 -3.23 -10.56
CA ASN A 57 -8.28 -4.36 -11.49
C ASN A 57 -9.52 -4.29 -12.39
N THR A 58 -9.38 -3.62 -13.51
CA THR A 58 -10.49 -3.55 -14.45
C THR A 58 -10.30 -4.61 -15.50
N ILE A 59 -11.19 -5.55 -15.49
CA ILE A 59 -11.22 -6.53 -16.52
C ILE A 59 -12.20 -6.04 -17.51
N SER A 60 -11.80 -5.39 -18.46
CA SER A 60 -12.74 -4.99 -19.42
C SER A 60 -12.47 -5.66 -20.68
N ARG A 61 -12.90 -5.82 -20.91
CA ARG A 61 -12.74 -5.96 -21.98
C ARG A 61 -13.37 -6.34 -22.41
#